data_47f06a684110d550ea70ec3345c8df44
#
_entry.id   47f06a684110d550ea70ec3345c8df44
#
_cell.length_a   1.000
_cell.length_b   1.000
_cell.length_c   1.000
_cell.angle_alpha   90.00
_cell.angle_beta   90.00
_cell.angle_gamma   90.00
#
_symmetry.space_group_name_H-M   'P 1'
#
loop_
_entity.id
_entity.type
_entity.pdbx_description
1 polymer ?
#
loop_
_entity_poly.entity_id
_entity_poly.type
_entity_poly.pdbx_seq_one_letter_code
_entity_poly.pdbx_strand_id
1 'polypeptide(L)'
;MRMDREKTDGPMISAIGRAGFKVDDGYYTALAISPERADGWTPPAFEALAETDVAALLALDPQPEFLLLGTGSTLRQPPRALRRALEARGVGIEAMDSRAAARAWAVLRGEGRWIVAALYPLEG
;
A
#
# COMPACT_ATOMS: atom_id res chain seq x y z
N MET A 1 10.15 -30.02 0.20
CA MET A 1 10.12 -29.27 0.18
C MET A 1 9.82 -28.51 -0.07
N ARG A 2 9.76 -28.45 -0.19
CA ARG A 2 9.43 -27.70 -0.58
C ARG A 2 9.30 -26.62 -0.53
N MET A 3 9.34 -26.44 -0.66
CA MET A 3 9.20 -25.44 -0.72
C MET A 3 9.01 -24.44 -0.70
N ASP A 4 8.91 -24.48 -0.68
CA ASP A 4 8.69 -23.57 -0.81
C ASP A 4 8.41 -22.68 -0.55
N ARG A 5 8.25 -22.76 -0.55
CA ARG A 5 8.11 -21.84 -0.32
C ARG A 5 7.95 -20.89 0.28
N GLU A 6 7.95 -21.25 0.85
CA GLU A 6 8.06 -20.14 1.41
C GLU A 6 7.77 -18.96 0.71
N LYS A 7 7.40 -19.10 -0.20
CA LYS A 7 7.09 -18.08 -1.08
C LYS A 7 5.87 -17.30 -0.67
N THR A 8 5.97 -16.00 -0.69
CA THR A 8 4.84 -15.13 -0.37
C THR A 8 3.84 -15.16 -1.50
N ASP A 9 2.59 -15.37 -1.18
CA ASP A 9 1.52 -15.31 -2.16
C ASP A 9 1.16 -13.87 -2.45
N GLY A 10 0.76 -13.60 -3.69
CA GLY A 10 0.29 -12.30 -4.09
C GLY A 10 1.36 -11.41 -4.67
N PRO A 11 0.98 -10.19 -5.09
CA PRO A 11 1.91 -9.32 -5.78
C PRO A 11 2.96 -8.73 -4.86
N MET A 12 4.16 -8.57 -5.42
CA MET A 12 5.28 -7.99 -4.71
C MET A 12 5.83 -6.83 -5.52
N ILE A 13 6.20 -5.77 -4.82
CA ILE A 13 6.88 -4.64 -5.46
C ILE A 13 8.34 -5.05 -5.58
N SER A 14 8.79 -5.27 -6.82
CA SER A 14 10.11 -5.81 -7.06
C SER A 14 11.15 -4.75 -7.37
N ALA A 15 10.73 -3.54 -7.75
CA ALA A 15 11.65 -2.47 -8.06
C ALA A 15 10.95 -1.13 -7.96
N ILE A 16 11.74 -0.10 -7.70
CA ILE A 16 11.30 1.29 -7.67
C ILE A 16 12.18 2.01 -8.66
N GLY A 17 11.58 2.65 -9.63
CA GLY A 17 12.33 3.37 -10.65
C GLY A 17 11.74 4.72 -10.92
N ARG A 18 12.31 5.38 -11.91
CA ARG A 18 11.84 6.70 -12.29
C ARG A 18 10.37 6.69 -12.71
N ALA A 19 9.94 5.60 -13.34
CA ALA A 19 8.59 5.49 -13.84
C ALA A 19 7.57 5.07 -12.78
N GLY A 20 8.04 4.69 -11.59
CA GLY A 20 7.14 4.28 -10.53
C GLY A 20 7.52 2.93 -9.92
N PHE A 21 6.51 2.18 -9.56
CA PHE A 21 6.66 0.92 -8.84
C PHE A 21 6.48 -0.26 -9.79
N LYS A 22 7.43 -1.18 -9.77
CA LYS A 22 7.32 -2.37 -10.61
C LYS A 22 6.68 -3.50 -9.81
N VAL A 23 5.59 -4.05 -10.35
CA VAL A 23 4.92 -5.22 -9.78
C VAL A 23 4.73 -6.19 -10.93
N ASP A 24 5.29 -7.39 -10.79
CA ASP A 24 5.25 -8.37 -11.86
C ASP A 24 5.81 -7.74 -13.14
N ASP A 25 5.01 -7.69 -14.21
CA ASP A 25 5.46 -7.12 -15.48
C ASP A 25 5.00 -5.68 -15.70
N GLY A 26 4.32 -5.09 -14.72
CA GLY A 26 3.76 -3.76 -14.88
C GLY A 26 4.48 -2.71 -14.06
N TYR A 27 4.37 -1.48 -14.52
CA TYR A 27 4.83 -0.32 -13.74
C TYR A 27 3.63 0.55 -13.42
N TYR A 28 3.61 1.06 -12.21
CA TYR A 28 2.49 1.87 -11.72
C TYR A 28 3.03 3.17 -11.16
N THR A 29 2.52 4.28 -11.66
CA THR A 29 2.90 5.61 -11.14
C THR A 29 2.38 5.79 -9.72
N ALA A 30 1.13 5.39 -9.49
CA ALA A 30 0.53 5.33 -8.17
C ALA A 30 -0.07 3.93 -8.04
N LEU A 31 0.04 3.34 -6.87
CA LEU A 31 -0.21 1.90 -6.71
C LEU A 31 -1.13 1.63 -5.53
N ALA A 32 -2.17 0.83 -5.77
CA ALA A 32 -3.00 0.26 -4.71
C ALA A 32 -2.74 -1.24 -4.75
N ILE A 33 -2.27 -1.80 -3.64
CA ILE A 33 -1.83 -3.19 -3.62
C ILE A 33 -2.31 -3.89 -2.36
N SER A 34 -2.77 -5.13 -2.55
CA SER A 34 -3.21 -5.99 -1.46
C SER A 34 -2.50 -7.34 -1.62
N PRO A 35 -2.68 -8.27 -0.68
CA PRO A 35 -2.14 -9.61 -0.86
C PRO A 35 -2.72 -10.34 -2.07
N GLU A 36 -3.80 -9.84 -2.64
CA GLU A 36 -4.49 -10.54 -3.74
C GLU A 36 -4.31 -9.89 -5.09
N ARG A 37 -4.04 -8.57 -5.14
CA ARG A 37 -3.90 -7.90 -6.43
C ARG A 37 -3.23 -6.55 -6.32
N ALA A 38 -2.73 -6.08 -7.46
CA ALA A 38 -2.14 -4.76 -7.58
C ALA A 38 -2.86 -4.02 -8.71
N ASP A 39 -3.16 -2.76 -8.47
CA ASP A 39 -3.84 -1.92 -9.45
C ASP A 39 -3.23 -0.54 -9.45
N GLY A 40 -3.22 0.10 -10.62
CA GLY A 40 -2.95 1.52 -10.66
C GLY A 40 -4.17 2.26 -10.13
N TRP A 41 -3.96 3.43 -9.58
CA TRP A 41 -5.07 4.25 -9.13
C TRP A 41 -4.75 5.72 -9.33
N THR A 42 -5.80 6.53 -9.30
CA THR A 42 -5.69 7.98 -9.44
C THR A 42 -5.99 8.58 -8.08
N PRO A 43 -4.94 8.84 -7.28
CA PRO A 43 -5.21 9.34 -5.94
C PRO A 43 -5.71 10.78 -5.97
N PRO A 44 -6.55 11.16 -5.00
CA PRO A 44 -6.94 12.56 -4.86
C PRO A 44 -5.77 13.36 -4.33
N ALA A 45 -5.92 14.68 -4.30
CA ALA A 45 -4.95 15.50 -3.60
C ALA A 45 -4.79 14.95 -2.20
N PHE A 46 -3.56 14.93 -1.68
CA PHE A 46 -3.28 14.23 -0.43
C PHE A 46 -4.18 14.72 0.71
N GLU A 47 -4.42 16.02 0.78
CA GLU A 47 -5.25 16.60 1.84
C GLU A 47 -6.70 16.15 1.77
N ALA A 48 -7.13 15.66 0.61
CA ALA A 48 -8.50 15.22 0.39
C ALA A 48 -8.67 13.71 0.48
N LEU A 49 -7.59 12.99 0.80
CA LEU A 49 -7.65 11.53 0.85
C LEU A 49 -8.63 11.10 1.94
N ALA A 50 -9.59 10.25 1.54
CA ALA A 50 -10.66 9.83 2.42
C ALA A 50 -10.81 8.31 2.38
N GLU A 51 -11.56 7.80 3.32
CA GLU A 51 -11.81 6.37 3.43
C GLU A 51 -12.33 5.77 2.12
N THR A 52 -13.21 6.50 1.45
CA THR A 52 -13.79 6.00 0.20
C THR A 52 -12.75 5.80 -0.90
N ASP A 53 -11.66 6.55 -0.85
CA ASP A 53 -10.60 6.42 -1.87
C ASP A 53 -9.83 5.12 -1.73
N VAL A 54 -9.85 4.50 -0.57
CA VAL A 54 -9.15 3.25 -0.30
C VAL A 54 -10.12 2.13 0.04
N ALA A 55 -11.41 2.33 -0.24
CA ALA A 55 -12.44 1.37 0.14
C ALA A 55 -12.19 -0.02 -0.41
N ALA A 56 -11.71 -0.12 -1.64
CA ALA A 56 -11.46 -1.43 -2.24
C ALA A 56 -10.39 -2.20 -1.48
N LEU A 57 -9.38 -1.50 -0.98
CA LEU A 57 -8.34 -2.14 -0.18
C LEU A 57 -8.89 -2.59 1.17
N LEU A 58 -9.75 -1.76 1.76
CA LEU A 58 -10.31 -2.07 3.08
C LEU A 58 -11.32 -3.20 3.02
N ALA A 59 -11.82 -3.54 1.84
CA ALA A 59 -12.77 -4.63 1.66
C ALA A 59 -12.11 -6.01 1.68
N LEU A 60 -10.80 -6.07 1.80
CA LEU A 60 -10.08 -7.34 1.86
C LEU A 60 -10.61 -8.19 3.02
N ASP A 61 -10.77 -9.48 2.78
CA ASP A 61 -11.31 -10.40 3.78
C ASP A 61 -10.35 -11.58 3.91
N PRO A 62 -9.79 -11.83 5.09
CA PRO A 62 -10.01 -11.08 6.35
C PRO A 62 -9.57 -9.63 6.26
N GLN A 63 -10.06 -8.84 7.20
CA GLN A 63 -9.73 -7.43 7.25
C GLN A 63 -8.21 -7.23 7.39
N PRO A 64 -7.62 -6.26 6.68
CA PRO A 64 -6.18 -6.03 6.82
C PRO A 64 -5.83 -5.49 8.20
N GLU A 65 -4.61 -5.78 8.64
CA GLU A 65 -4.11 -5.29 9.92
C GLU A 65 -3.97 -3.78 9.89
N PHE A 66 -3.41 -3.25 8.81
CA PHE A 66 -3.28 -1.80 8.66
C PHE A 66 -3.09 -1.45 7.18
N LEU A 67 -3.26 -0.16 6.91
CA LEU A 67 -2.98 0.43 5.61
C LEU A 67 -1.60 1.06 5.66
N LEU A 68 -0.75 0.63 4.75
CA LEU A 68 0.57 1.24 4.56
C LEU A 68 0.38 2.35 3.54
N LEU A 69 0.58 3.58 3.96
CA LEU A 69 0.31 4.74 3.12
C LEU A 69 1.62 5.38 2.67
N GLY A 70 1.88 5.34 1.37
CA GLY A 70 3.03 6.02 0.79
C GLY A 70 2.65 7.43 0.41
N THR A 71 3.32 8.41 0.98
CA THR A 71 2.87 9.80 0.93
C THR A 71 3.60 10.64 -0.12
N GLY A 72 4.28 10.00 -1.07
CA GLY A 72 4.98 10.72 -2.12
C GLY A 72 6.46 10.82 -1.83
N SER A 73 7.07 11.91 -2.27
CA SER A 73 8.52 12.09 -2.14
C SER A 73 8.98 12.32 -0.71
N THR A 74 8.08 12.80 0.16
CA THR A 74 8.41 13.04 1.56
C THR A 74 7.28 12.52 2.45
N LEU A 75 7.60 12.28 3.70
CA LEU A 75 6.59 11.87 4.67
C LEU A 75 5.62 13.02 4.92
N ARG A 76 4.33 12.72 4.84
CA ARG A 76 3.27 13.65 5.23
C ARG A 76 2.30 12.89 6.12
N GLN A 77 1.72 13.57 7.09
CA GLN A 77 0.74 12.92 7.96
C GLN A 77 -0.59 12.79 7.23
N PRO A 78 -1.26 11.66 7.36
CA PRO A 78 -2.56 11.50 6.70
C PRO A 78 -3.60 12.43 7.29
N PRO A 79 -4.65 12.76 6.51
CA PRO A 79 -5.74 13.54 7.06
C PRO A 79 -6.31 12.88 8.31
N ARG A 80 -6.62 13.72 9.30
CA ARG A 80 -7.11 13.21 10.58
C ARG A 80 -8.42 12.41 10.41
N ALA A 81 -9.28 12.87 9.51
CA ALA A 81 -10.54 12.17 9.29
C ALA A 81 -10.32 10.75 8.77
N LEU A 82 -9.32 10.58 7.89
CA LEU A 82 -8.98 9.26 7.39
C LEU A 82 -8.49 8.36 8.51
N ARG A 83 -7.58 8.88 9.33
CA ARG A 83 -7.03 8.10 10.44
C ARG A 83 -8.13 7.66 11.38
N ARG A 84 -9.06 8.58 11.71
CA ARG A 84 -10.18 8.23 12.58
C ARG A 84 -11.09 7.18 11.97
N ALA A 85 -11.36 7.31 10.68
CA ALA A 85 -12.24 6.35 10.00
C ALA A 85 -11.65 4.95 10.01
N LEU A 86 -10.36 4.82 9.76
CA LEU A 86 -9.71 3.52 9.77
C LEU A 86 -9.63 2.95 11.18
N GLU A 87 -9.29 3.80 12.14
CA GLU A 87 -9.23 3.34 13.54
C GLU A 87 -10.58 2.84 14.02
N ALA A 88 -11.66 3.49 13.59
CA ALA A 88 -13.01 3.04 13.95
C ALA A 88 -13.33 1.67 13.40
N ARG A 89 -12.67 1.26 12.32
CA ARG A 89 -12.81 -0.09 11.77
C ARG A 89 -11.86 -1.09 12.41
N GLY A 90 -10.93 -0.63 13.23
CA GLY A 90 -9.90 -1.49 13.78
C GLY A 90 -8.74 -1.70 12.83
N VAL A 91 -8.56 -0.82 11.83
CA VAL A 91 -7.45 -0.89 10.88
C VAL A 91 -6.45 0.21 11.22
N GLY A 92 -5.19 -0.16 11.42
CA GLY A 92 -4.15 0.83 11.65
C GLY A 92 -3.80 1.56 10.37
N ILE A 93 -3.04 2.64 10.51
CA ILE A 93 -2.50 3.34 9.35
C ILE A 93 -1.05 3.71 9.65
N GLU A 94 -0.15 3.34 8.74
CA GLU A 94 1.27 3.62 8.85
C GLU A 94 1.67 4.46 7.66
N ALA A 95 2.08 5.70 7.90
CA ALA A 95 2.46 6.61 6.83
C ALA A 95 3.98 6.69 6.73
N MET A 96 4.47 6.70 5.51
CA MET A 96 5.88 6.92 5.24
C MET A 96 6.00 7.41 3.80
N ASP A 97 7.15 7.95 3.41
CA ASP A 97 7.31 8.34 2.02
C ASP A 97 7.13 7.10 1.13
N SER A 98 6.83 7.33 -0.15
CA SER A 98 6.44 6.22 -1.02
C SER A 98 7.57 5.22 -1.29
N ARG A 99 8.82 5.65 -1.30
CA ARG A 99 9.93 4.71 -1.46
C ARG A 99 10.05 3.80 -0.25
N ALA A 100 9.96 4.38 0.93
CA ALA A 100 9.99 3.60 2.16
C ALA A 100 8.81 2.65 2.24
N ALA A 101 7.63 3.11 1.84
CA ALA A 101 6.45 2.27 1.86
C ALA A 101 6.59 1.08 0.91
N ALA A 102 7.15 1.30 -0.28
CA ALA A 102 7.35 0.21 -1.22
C ALA A 102 8.31 -0.84 -0.67
N ARG A 103 9.38 -0.41 0.01
CA ARG A 103 10.30 -1.37 0.63
C ARG A 103 9.65 -2.10 1.79
N ALA A 104 8.88 -1.37 2.59
CA ALA A 104 8.18 -1.97 3.72
C ALA A 104 7.18 -3.03 3.26
N TRP A 105 6.51 -2.81 2.13
CA TRP A 105 5.60 -3.80 1.58
C TRP A 105 6.31 -5.14 1.39
N ALA A 106 7.47 -5.11 0.74
CA ALA A 106 8.20 -6.34 0.46
C ALA A 106 8.59 -7.06 1.75
N VAL A 107 9.10 -6.30 2.73
CA VAL A 107 9.52 -6.88 4.00
C VAL A 107 8.34 -7.49 4.74
N LEU A 108 7.26 -6.73 4.87
CA LEU A 108 6.12 -7.16 5.67
C LEU A 108 5.37 -8.32 5.02
N ARG A 109 5.20 -8.28 3.70
CA ARG A 109 4.59 -9.40 3.02
C ARG A 109 5.47 -10.64 3.09
N GLY A 110 6.78 -10.45 3.04
CA GLY A 110 7.71 -11.57 3.22
C GLY A 110 7.58 -12.22 4.59
N GLU A 111 7.10 -11.46 5.57
CA GLU A 111 6.84 -11.98 6.92
C GLU A 111 5.43 -12.52 7.07
N GLY A 112 4.66 -12.53 5.98
CA GLY A 112 3.30 -13.04 6.03
C GLY A 112 2.28 -12.09 6.61
N ARG A 113 2.61 -10.80 6.75
CA ARG A 113 1.68 -9.84 7.32
C ARG A 113 0.53 -9.56 6.35
N TRP A 114 -0.66 -9.48 6.88
CA TRP A 114 -1.89 -9.30 6.10
C TRP A 114 -2.26 -7.81 6.07
N ILE A 115 -1.69 -7.10 5.10
CA ILE A 115 -1.78 -5.65 5.03
C ILE A 115 -2.16 -5.22 3.61
N VAL A 116 -2.55 -3.96 3.48
CA VAL A 116 -2.78 -3.33 2.18
C VAL A 116 -1.95 -2.05 2.11
N ALA A 117 -1.72 -1.56 0.89
CA ALA A 117 -0.95 -0.33 0.72
C ALA A 117 -1.54 0.54 -0.37
N ALA A 118 -1.46 1.84 -0.18
CA ALA A 118 -1.83 2.84 -1.17
C ALA A 118 -0.64 3.79 -1.27
N LEU A 119 -0.06 3.87 -2.46
CA LEU A 119 1.18 4.62 -2.66
C LEU A 119 0.96 5.76 -3.63
N TYR A 120 1.23 6.97 -3.18
CA TYR A 120 1.24 8.14 -4.03
C TYR A 120 2.47 8.11 -4.93
N PRO A 121 2.43 8.83 -6.05
CA PRO A 121 3.58 8.87 -6.95
C PRO A 121 4.85 9.30 -6.22
N LEU A 122 5.98 8.75 -6.68
CA LEU A 122 7.27 9.00 -6.03
C LEU A 122 7.64 10.46 -5.97
N GLU A 123 7.13 11.24 -6.92
CA GLU A 123 7.42 12.67 -6.98
C GLU A 123 6.26 13.52 -6.51
N GLY A 124 5.25 12.90 -5.98
CA GLY A 124 4.04 13.61 -5.55
C GLY A 124 4.17 14.41 -4.28
#